data_eda3a93d75b0c89c9197d6eac9790f74
#
_entry.id   eda3a93d75b0c89c9197d6eac9790f74
#
_cell.length_a   1.000
_cell.length_b   1.000
_cell.length_c   1.000
_cell.angle_alpha   90.00
_cell.angle_beta   90.00
_cell.angle_gamma   90.00
#
_symmetry.space_group_name_H-M   'P 1'
#
loop_
_entity.id
_entity.type
_entity.pdbx_description
1 polymer ?
#
loop_
_entity_poly.entity_id
_entity_poly.type
_entity_poly.pdbx_seq_one_letter_code
_entity_poly.pdbx_strand_id
1 'polypeptide(L)'
;MNDSAKTATIYHNPRCSTSRNTLKLIEDAGIEPTVVKYLETPPSHDGLRKLLDDAGLRPSEAIRKKEALFKELGLATASEDELLDAMVANPILIERPIVVTDRGTVLARPYEKVREIL
;
A
#
# COMPACT_ATOMS: atom_id res chain seq x y z
N MET A 1 -4.70 9.53 -28.46
CA MET A 1 -4.31 8.26 -27.83
C MET A 1 -4.43 8.40 -26.32
N ASN A 2 -5.06 7.46 -25.69
CA ASN A 2 -5.28 7.53 -24.23
C ASN A 2 -4.24 6.68 -23.51
N ASP A 3 -3.33 7.34 -22.77
CA ASP A 3 -2.26 6.68 -22.01
C ASP A 3 -2.64 6.42 -20.56
N SER A 4 -3.90 6.68 -20.18
CA SER A 4 -4.37 6.46 -18.82
C SER A 4 -4.43 4.97 -18.47
N ALA A 5 -4.25 4.65 -17.19
CA ALA A 5 -4.44 3.31 -16.69
C ALA A 5 -5.89 2.85 -16.95
N LYS A 6 -6.06 1.56 -17.19
CA LYS A 6 -7.36 0.95 -17.47
C LYS A 6 -7.91 0.19 -16.29
N THR A 7 -7.04 -0.28 -15.41
CA THR A 7 -7.40 -1.05 -14.22
C THR A 7 -6.66 -0.51 -13.01
N ALA A 8 -7.26 -0.64 -11.85
CA ALA A 8 -6.62 -0.25 -10.60
C ALA A 8 -7.10 -1.14 -9.46
N THR A 9 -6.18 -1.48 -8.56
CA THR A 9 -6.48 -2.12 -7.28
C THR A 9 -5.89 -1.25 -6.19
N ILE A 10 -6.69 -0.92 -5.19
CA ILE A 10 -6.24 -0.15 -4.04
C ILE A 10 -6.32 -0.99 -2.77
N TYR A 11 -5.20 -1.09 -2.06
CA TYR A 11 -5.14 -1.69 -0.72
C TYR A 11 -5.50 -0.60 0.26
N HIS A 12 -6.75 -0.60 0.68
CA HIS A 12 -7.47 0.55 1.23
C HIS A 12 -7.74 0.42 2.72
N ASN A 13 -7.58 1.55 3.43
CA ASN A 13 -8.04 1.70 4.80
C ASN A 13 -9.09 2.84 4.82
N PRO A 14 -10.39 2.52 5.01
CA PRO A 14 -11.44 3.55 4.98
C PRO A 14 -11.30 4.62 6.06
N ARG A 15 -10.55 4.35 7.12
CA ARG A 15 -10.33 5.31 8.22
C ARG A 15 -9.18 6.26 7.97
N CYS A 16 -8.39 6.02 6.92
CA CYS A 16 -7.23 6.83 6.57
C CYS A 16 -7.60 7.87 5.51
N SER A 17 -7.43 9.15 5.82
CA SER A 17 -7.75 10.23 4.87
C SER A 17 -6.91 10.15 3.59
N THR A 18 -5.63 9.81 3.71
CA THR A 18 -4.76 9.61 2.55
C THR A 18 -5.31 8.52 1.63
N SER A 19 -5.79 7.42 2.21
CA SER A 19 -6.36 6.32 1.47
C SER A 19 -7.67 6.72 0.78
N ARG A 20 -8.54 7.45 1.47
CA ARG A 20 -9.79 7.95 0.90
C ARG A 20 -9.54 8.93 -0.24
N ASN A 21 -8.58 9.84 -0.08
CA ASN A 21 -8.24 10.82 -1.11
C ASN A 21 -7.65 10.14 -2.35
N THR A 22 -6.84 9.10 -2.15
CA THR A 22 -6.30 8.30 -3.24
C THR A 22 -7.42 7.61 -4.03
N LEU A 23 -8.35 6.99 -3.31
CA LEU A 23 -9.51 6.33 -3.94
C LEU A 23 -10.30 7.31 -4.80
N LYS A 24 -10.52 8.52 -4.28
CA LYS A 24 -11.23 9.56 -5.02
C LYS A 24 -10.50 9.94 -6.31
N LEU A 25 -9.18 10.07 -6.28
CA LEU A 25 -8.41 10.39 -7.50
C LEU A 25 -8.52 9.29 -8.55
N ILE A 26 -8.54 8.02 -8.13
CA ILE A 26 -8.72 6.90 -9.05
C ILE A 26 -10.10 6.99 -9.72
N GLU A 27 -11.13 7.22 -8.92
CA GLU A 27 -12.51 7.35 -9.42
C GLU A 27 -12.67 8.57 -10.33
N ASP A 28 -12.08 9.71 -9.94
CA ASP A 28 -12.11 10.93 -10.76
C ASP A 28 -11.40 10.75 -12.10
N ALA A 29 -10.45 9.82 -12.17
CA ALA A 29 -9.78 9.48 -13.43
C ALA A 29 -10.64 8.57 -14.33
N GLY A 30 -11.85 8.22 -13.90
CA GLY A 30 -12.75 7.37 -14.68
C GLY A 30 -12.45 5.88 -14.55
N ILE A 31 -11.69 5.48 -13.55
CA ILE A 31 -11.34 4.08 -13.33
C ILE A 31 -12.18 3.54 -12.17
N GLU A 32 -12.81 2.38 -12.37
CA GLU A 32 -13.51 1.68 -11.29
C GLU A 32 -12.52 0.75 -10.60
N PRO A 33 -12.05 1.09 -9.39
CA PRO A 33 -11.02 0.30 -8.74
C PRO A 33 -11.56 -0.95 -8.05
N THR A 34 -10.72 -1.97 -7.98
CA THR A 34 -10.92 -3.07 -7.04
C THR A 34 -10.42 -2.59 -5.69
N VAL A 35 -11.28 -2.59 -4.69
CA VAL A 35 -10.93 -2.15 -3.34
C VAL A 35 -10.65 -3.36 -2.46
N VAL A 36 -9.43 -3.48 -1.98
CA VAL A 36 -9.04 -4.53 -1.03
C VAL A 36 -8.87 -3.89 0.34
N LYS A 37 -9.76 -4.23 1.27
CA LYS A 37 -9.64 -3.79 2.66
C LYS A 37 -8.63 -4.69 3.35
N TYR A 38 -7.37 -4.33 3.28
CA TYR A 38 -6.25 -5.20 3.67
C TYR A 38 -6.23 -5.55 5.17
N LEU A 39 -6.92 -4.78 6.02
CA LEU A 39 -7.05 -5.12 7.44
C LEU A 39 -7.99 -6.30 7.65
N GLU A 40 -8.94 -6.50 6.74
CA GLU A 40 -9.88 -7.62 6.76
C GLU A 40 -9.42 -8.78 5.88
N THR A 41 -8.77 -8.45 4.76
CA THR A 41 -8.28 -9.41 3.77
C THR A 41 -6.81 -9.10 3.49
N PRO A 42 -5.91 -9.44 4.41
CA PRO A 42 -4.49 -9.10 4.26
C PRO A 42 -3.83 -9.87 3.13
N PRO A 43 -2.82 -9.28 2.47
CA PRO A 43 -2.04 -9.99 1.49
C PRO A 43 -1.22 -11.11 2.14
N SER A 44 -0.93 -12.14 1.36
CA SER A 44 -0.02 -13.20 1.78
C SER A 44 1.42 -12.64 1.86
N HIS A 45 2.33 -13.42 2.44
CA HIS A 45 3.74 -13.06 2.51
C HIS A 45 4.30 -12.78 1.11
N ASP A 46 4.08 -13.71 0.17
CA ASP A 46 4.55 -13.53 -1.21
C ASP A 46 3.85 -12.37 -1.91
N GLY A 47 2.55 -12.18 -1.63
CA GLY A 47 1.78 -11.07 -2.19
C GLY A 47 2.30 -9.72 -1.73
N LEU A 48 2.59 -9.56 -0.44
CA LEU A 48 3.13 -8.31 0.07
C LEU A 48 4.53 -8.06 -0.46
N ARG A 49 5.39 -9.10 -0.49
CA ARG A 49 6.73 -8.98 -1.06
C ARG A 49 6.66 -8.47 -2.51
N LYS A 50 5.78 -9.05 -3.32
CA LYS A 50 5.61 -8.63 -4.70
C LYS A 50 5.14 -7.17 -4.81
N LEU A 51 4.17 -6.76 -3.99
CA LEU A 51 3.69 -5.38 -3.98
C LEU A 51 4.83 -4.39 -3.69
N LEU A 52 5.64 -4.69 -2.68
CA LEU A 52 6.75 -3.83 -2.31
C LEU A 52 7.84 -3.81 -3.37
N ASP A 53 8.18 -4.96 -3.92
CA ASP A 53 9.17 -5.06 -5.01
C ASP A 53 8.72 -4.27 -6.22
N ASP A 54 7.47 -4.40 -6.62
CA ASP A 54 6.90 -3.68 -7.77
C ASP A 54 6.87 -2.16 -7.53
N ALA A 55 6.69 -1.75 -6.28
CA ALA A 55 6.70 -0.34 -5.89
C ALA A 55 8.13 0.20 -5.68
N GLY A 56 9.15 -0.66 -5.75
CA GLY A 56 10.53 -0.27 -5.51
C GLY A 56 10.83 0.04 -4.06
N LEU A 57 10.12 -0.58 -3.11
CA LEU A 57 10.23 -0.31 -1.69
C LEU A 57 10.79 -1.50 -0.92
N ARG A 58 11.65 -1.20 0.04
CA ARG A 58 12.05 -2.17 1.07
C ARG A 58 10.99 -2.21 2.16
N PRO A 59 10.85 -3.32 2.89
CA PRO A 59 9.93 -3.36 4.03
C PRO A 59 10.09 -2.20 5.00
N SER A 60 11.32 -1.79 5.30
CA SER A 60 11.59 -0.64 6.19
C SER A 60 11.03 0.68 5.68
N GLU A 61 10.78 0.80 4.38
CA GLU A 61 10.22 2.00 3.76
C GLU A 61 8.69 1.98 3.73
N ALA A 62 8.09 0.83 3.97
CA ALA A 62 6.64 0.64 3.89
C ALA A 62 5.98 0.29 5.22
N ILE A 63 6.75 0.22 6.30
CA ILE A 63 6.21 -0.10 7.62
C ILE A 63 5.85 1.16 8.39
N ARG A 64 4.74 1.11 9.13
CA ARG A 64 4.27 2.24 9.95
C ARG A 64 5.01 2.31 11.28
N LYS A 65 6.07 3.11 11.31
CA LYS A 65 6.91 3.28 12.51
C LYS A 65 6.19 4.02 13.64
N LYS A 66 5.10 4.73 13.32
CA LYS A 66 4.30 5.46 14.32
C LYS A 66 3.29 4.58 15.06
N GLU A 67 3.06 3.35 14.60
CA GLU A 67 2.19 2.43 15.31
C GLU A 67 2.84 1.98 16.61
N ALA A 68 2.04 1.93 17.69
CA ALA A 68 2.53 1.46 18.99
C ALA A 68 3.13 0.04 18.89
N LEU A 69 2.52 -0.79 18.04
CA LEU A 69 2.96 -2.17 17.83
C LEU A 69 4.39 -2.26 17.29
N PHE A 70 4.81 -1.28 16.48
CA PHE A 70 6.19 -1.23 15.97
C PHE A 70 7.20 -1.22 17.13
N LYS A 71 6.94 -0.39 18.14
CA LYS A 71 7.79 -0.30 19.32
C LYS A 71 7.66 -1.54 20.21
N GLU A 72 6.42 -2.00 20.43
CA GLU A 72 6.14 -3.16 21.27
C GLU A 72 6.84 -4.42 20.77
N LEU A 73 6.94 -4.60 19.45
CA LEU A 73 7.59 -5.75 18.83
C LEU A 73 9.11 -5.56 18.65
N GLY A 74 9.66 -4.42 19.07
CA GLY A 74 11.10 -4.15 18.96
C GLY A 74 11.61 -4.09 17.52
N LEU A 75 10.82 -3.55 16.60
CA LEU A 75 11.11 -3.60 15.17
C LEU A 75 12.15 -2.59 14.69
N ALA A 76 12.57 -1.66 15.55
CA ALA A 76 13.54 -0.63 15.16
C ALA A 76 14.90 -1.22 14.75
N THR A 77 15.25 -2.41 15.25
CA THR A 77 16.50 -3.11 14.95
C THR A 77 16.30 -4.39 14.13
N ALA A 78 15.09 -4.62 13.64
CA ALA A 78 14.76 -5.82 12.87
C ALA A 78 15.34 -5.77 11.45
N SER A 79 15.60 -6.93 10.88
CA SER A 79 16.01 -7.05 9.48
C SER A 79 14.83 -6.77 8.54
N GLU A 80 15.12 -6.54 7.26
CA GLU A 80 14.08 -6.34 6.26
C GLU A 80 13.13 -7.54 6.19
N ASP A 81 13.63 -8.77 6.26
CA ASP A 81 12.79 -9.96 6.26
C ASP A 81 11.91 -10.05 7.51
N GLU A 82 12.46 -9.71 8.67
CA GLU A 82 11.69 -9.67 9.92
C GLU A 82 10.60 -8.60 9.87
N LEU A 83 10.88 -7.45 9.27
CA LEU A 83 9.89 -6.38 9.08
C LEU A 83 8.75 -6.85 8.15
N LEU A 84 9.08 -7.54 7.08
CA LEU A 84 8.08 -8.10 6.18
C LEU A 84 7.19 -9.10 6.91
N ASP A 85 7.79 -10.02 7.67
CA ASP A 85 7.06 -10.99 8.47
C ASP A 85 6.11 -10.31 9.46
N ALA A 86 6.58 -9.25 10.10
CA ALA A 86 5.77 -8.49 11.06
C ALA A 86 4.55 -7.83 10.39
N MET A 87 4.73 -7.28 9.18
CA MET A 87 3.64 -6.66 8.42
C MET A 87 2.60 -7.70 7.97
N VAL A 88 3.05 -8.89 7.58
CA VAL A 88 2.13 -9.98 7.18
C VAL A 88 1.32 -10.46 8.39
N ALA A 89 1.97 -10.62 9.54
CA ALA A 89 1.30 -11.03 10.77
C ALA A 89 0.41 -9.94 11.36
N ASN A 90 0.74 -8.68 11.10
CA ASN A 90 0.06 -7.51 11.68
C ASN A 90 -0.18 -6.46 10.59
N PRO A 91 -1.24 -6.60 9.78
CA PRO A 91 -1.48 -5.70 8.65
C PRO A 91 -1.59 -4.22 8.99
N ILE A 92 -1.91 -3.89 10.25
CA ILE A 92 -1.94 -2.49 10.72
C ILE A 92 -0.57 -1.80 10.53
N LEU A 93 0.51 -2.57 10.46
CA LEU A 93 1.86 -2.06 10.27
C LEU A 93 2.16 -1.68 8.82
N ILE A 94 1.30 -2.05 7.87
CA ILE A 94 1.53 -1.73 6.45
C ILE A 94 1.13 -0.27 6.20
N GLU A 95 2.04 0.52 5.61
CA GLU A 95 1.70 1.87 5.14
C GLU A 95 0.66 1.78 4.02
N ARG A 96 -0.15 2.81 3.86
CA ARG A 96 -1.32 2.79 2.97
C ARG A 96 -1.56 4.15 2.35
N PRO A 97 -2.21 4.14 1.18
CA PRO A 97 -2.62 2.98 0.40
C PRO A 97 -1.54 2.55 -0.60
N ILE A 98 -1.48 1.27 -0.88
CA ILE A 98 -0.72 0.76 -2.02
C ILE A 98 -1.69 0.62 -3.18
N VAL A 99 -1.32 1.11 -4.35
CA VAL A 99 -2.15 1.08 -5.55
C VAL A 99 -1.40 0.37 -6.67
N VAL A 100 -2.09 -0.55 -7.32
CA VAL A 100 -1.58 -1.28 -8.48
C VAL A 100 -2.45 -0.92 -9.68
N THR A 101 -1.82 -0.47 -10.75
CA THR A 101 -2.51 -0.29 -12.04
C THR A 101 -1.75 -1.05 -13.11
N ASP A 102 -2.31 -1.08 -14.33
CA ASP A 102 -1.60 -1.62 -15.49
C ASP A 102 -0.37 -0.77 -15.88
N ARG A 103 -0.16 0.36 -15.22
CA ARG A 103 0.99 1.24 -15.44
C ARG A 103 2.04 1.20 -14.32
N GLY A 104 1.77 0.51 -13.22
CA GLY A 104 2.74 0.38 -12.14
C GLY A 104 2.12 0.20 -10.77
N THR A 105 2.97 0.22 -9.75
CA THR A 105 2.60 0.07 -8.35
C THR A 105 3.24 1.19 -7.55
N VAL A 106 2.48 1.82 -6.66
CA VAL A 106 2.98 2.93 -5.83
C VAL A 106 2.36 2.90 -4.45
N LEU A 107 3.14 3.30 -3.45
CA LEU A 107 2.61 3.69 -2.15
C LEU A 107 2.22 5.16 -2.27
N ALA A 108 0.92 5.46 -2.26
CA ALA A 108 0.40 6.80 -2.52
C ALA A 108 0.47 7.68 -1.26
N ARG A 109 1.65 8.07 -0.89
CA ARG A 109 1.92 9.01 0.21
C ARG A 109 3.05 9.96 -0.20
N PRO A 110 2.73 11.25 -0.46
CA PRO A 110 1.39 11.85 -0.41
C PRO A 110 0.45 11.24 -1.46
N TYR A 111 -0.86 11.41 -1.26
CA TYR A 111 -1.83 10.70 -2.09
C TYR A 111 -1.79 11.08 -3.57
N GLU A 112 -1.35 12.28 -3.90
CA GLU A 112 -1.19 12.75 -5.28
C GLU A 112 -0.20 11.88 -6.08
N LYS A 113 0.65 11.14 -5.40
CA LYS A 113 1.62 10.23 -6.01
C LYS A 113 0.96 9.19 -6.91
N VAL A 114 -0.29 8.86 -6.64
CA VAL A 114 -1.06 7.92 -7.46
C VAL A 114 -1.19 8.38 -8.91
N ARG A 115 -1.12 9.69 -9.16
CA ARG A 115 -1.21 10.23 -10.51
C ARG A 115 -0.11 9.72 -11.43
N GLU A 116 1.02 9.31 -10.87
CA GLU A 116 2.16 8.78 -11.65
C GLU A 116 1.79 7.50 -12.40
N ILE A 117 0.77 6.76 -11.93
CA ILE A 117 0.36 5.48 -12.50
C ILE A 117 -1.09 5.45 -12.99
N LEU A 118 -1.77 6.58 -12.98
CA LEU A 118 -3.17 6.67 -13.48
C LEU A 118 -3.28 6.91 -14.99
#